data_7e49383d9a2f49ea6ca1dadf974687dc
#
_entry.id   7e49383d9a2f49ea6ca1dadf974687dc
#
_cell.length_a   1.000
_cell.length_b   1.000
_cell.length_c   1.000
_cell.angle_alpha   90.00
_cell.angle_beta   90.00
_cell.angle_gamma   90.00
#
_symmetry.space_group_name_H-M   'P 1'
#
loop_
_entity.id
_entity.type
_entity.pdbx_description
1 polymer ?
#
loop_
_entity_poly.entity_id
_entity_poly.type
_entity_poly.pdbx_seq_one_letter_code
_entity_poly.pdbx_strand_id
1 'polypeptide(L)'
;MAAETQMKTYRVAVPGDQAGILKVFAEVASEVPTAVRPQTEAYIKRFVASGQSWVAIDADGKVVGYALAEPYDRETLSLVYLGVSKAARGQHVSSALVSKLKESGAPILADVQSDNKSSMVERFEHFGFVKIPTVSTNKTKLRWEKPTTAD
;
A
#
# COMPACT_ATOMS: atom_id res chain seq x y z
N MET A 1 7.94 29.43 1.82
CA MET A 1 7.84 29.00 1.68
C MET A 1 7.38 28.09 1.42
N ALA A 2 6.96 28.06 1.28
CA ALA A 2 6.49 27.29 1.16
C ALA A 2 6.53 26.31 0.95
N ALA A 3 6.55 26.36 0.79
CA ALA A 3 6.45 25.63 0.52
C ALA A 3 6.56 24.66 0.46
N GLU A 4 6.75 24.65 0.70
CA GLU A 4 6.96 23.67 0.87
C GLU A 4 6.09 22.73 0.70
N THR A 5 5.15 22.85 0.18
CA THR A 5 4.27 21.88 -0.29
C THR A 5 5.01 20.98 -1.21
N GLN A 6 5.35 19.83 -0.66
CA GLN A 6 5.99 18.82 -1.45
C GLN A 6 4.91 18.24 -2.33
N MET A 7 4.84 18.72 -3.54
CA MET A 7 3.89 18.18 -4.50
C MET A 7 4.24 16.75 -4.81
N LYS A 8 3.29 15.85 -4.61
CA LYS A 8 3.46 14.45 -4.93
C LYS A 8 2.50 14.05 -6.02
N THR A 9 2.96 13.18 -6.88
CA THR A 9 2.14 12.60 -7.93
C THR A 9 1.80 11.17 -7.53
N TYR A 10 0.53 10.81 -7.67
CA TYR A 10 0.06 9.46 -7.39
C TYR A 10 -0.41 8.86 -8.71
N ARG A 11 0.19 7.74 -9.10
CA ARG A 11 -0.16 7.10 -10.37
C ARG A 11 0.02 5.60 -10.26
N VAL A 12 -0.55 4.90 -11.23
CA VAL A 12 -0.38 3.44 -11.32
C VAL A 12 1.10 3.14 -11.56
N ALA A 13 1.62 2.15 -10.86
CA ALA A 13 3.01 1.74 -10.98
C ALA A 13 3.29 1.16 -12.37
N VAL A 14 4.43 1.52 -12.94
CA VAL A 14 4.89 1.00 -14.23
C VAL A 14 6.24 0.31 -14.02
N PRO A 15 6.71 -0.52 -14.99
CA PRO A 15 7.96 -1.26 -14.79
C PRO A 15 9.15 -0.39 -14.40
N GLY A 16 9.22 0.86 -14.86
CA GLY A 16 10.29 1.76 -14.48
C GLY A 16 10.31 2.14 -13.00
N ASP A 17 9.25 1.84 -12.27
CA ASP A 17 9.17 2.15 -10.84
C ASP A 17 9.73 1.03 -9.96
N GLN A 18 10.02 -0.14 -10.52
CA GLN A 18 10.41 -1.30 -9.71
C GLN A 18 11.62 -1.03 -8.82
N ALA A 19 12.64 -0.39 -9.36
CA ALA A 19 13.85 -0.09 -8.58
C ALA A 19 13.53 0.86 -7.42
N GLY A 20 12.72 1.88 -7.66
CA GLY A 20 12.32 2.83 -6.62
C GLY A 20 11.46 2.16 -5.54
N ILE A 21 10.54 1.30 -5.95
CA ILE A 21 9.72 0.53 -5.00
C ILE A 21 10.62 -0.35 -4.13
N LEU A 22 11.56 -1.05 -4.75
CA LEU A 22 12.47 -1.92 -4.00
C LEU A 22 13.29 -1.13 -2.98
N LYS A 23 13.72 0.06 -3.35
CA LYS A 23 14.50 0.90 -2.45
C LYS A 23 13.69 1.28 -1.21
N VAL A 24 12.43 1.71 -1.39
CA VAL A 24 11.57 2.03 -0.25
C VAL A 24 11.23 0.78 0.54
N PHE A 25 10.98 -0.33 -0.14
CA PHE A 25 10.71 -1.62 0.50
C PHE A 25 11.85 -2.00 1.45
N ALA A 26 13.09 -1.89 0.98
CA ALA A 26 14.27 -2.19 1.79
C ALA A 26 14.37 -1.24 2.99
N GLU A 27 14.05 0.02 2.79
CA GLU A 27 14.10 1.01 3.85
C GLU A 27 13.12 0.68 4.99
N VAL A 28 11.91 0.23 4.64
CA VAL A 28 10.89 -0.06 5.67
C VAL A 28 10.95 -1.48 6.18
N ALA A 29 11.78 -2.34 5.60
CA ALA A 29 11.85 -3.76 5.99
C ALA A 29 12.25 -3.95 7.45
N SER A 30 12.95 -2.99 8.05
CA SER A 30 13.32 -3.06 9.45
C SER A 30 12.14 -2.86 10.40
N GLU A 31 11.02 -2.37 9.89
CA GLU A 31 9.85 -2.03 10.70
C GLU A 31 8.69 -3.01 10.55
N VAL A 32 8.79 -3.91 9.58
CA VAL A 32 7.75 -4.89 9.32
C VAL A 32 8.39 -6.27 9.28
N PRO A 33 7.61 -7.33 9.49
CA PRO A 33 8.18 -8.69 9.52
C PRO A 33 8.49 -9.23 8.12
N THR A 34 8.92 -8.36 7.22
CA THR A 34 9.22 -8.73 5.83
C THR A 34 10.62 -8.26 5.50
N ALA A 35 11.50 -9.18 5.19
CA ALA A 35 12.87 -8.86 4.79
C ALA A 35 12.97 -8.87 3.27
N VAL A 36 13.91 -8.10 2.73
CA VAL A 36 14.22 -8.18 1.32
C VAL A 36 14.88 -9.53 1.08
N ARG A 37 14.37 -10.27 0.10
CA ARG A 37 14.84 -11.60 -0.24
C ARG A 37 15.07 -11.68 -1.75
N PRO A 38 15.75 -12.71 -2.24
CA PRO A 38 15.96 -12.84 -3.68
C PRO A 38 14.68 -12.78 -4.50
N GLN A 39 13.57 -13.29 -3.97
CA GLN A 39 12.30 -13.28 -4.69
C GLN A 39 11.53 -11.96 -4.55
N THR A 40 12.01 -11.01 -3.77
CA THR A 40 11.31 -9.73 -3.56
C THR A 40 11.14 -8.97 -4.88
N GLU A 41 12.17 -8.93 -5.71
CA GLU A 41 12.07 -8.26 -7.00
C GLU A 41 11.00 -8.90 -7.88
N ALA A 42 10.91 -10.22 -7.86
CA ALA A 42 9.90 -10.93 -8.64
C ALA A 42 8.49 -10.61 -8.16
N TYR A 43 8.29 -10.50 -6.87
CA TYR A 43 7.00 -10.10 -6.31
C TYR A 43 6.63 -8.68 -6.73
N ILE A 44 7.57 -7.75 -6.61
CA ILE A 44 7.32 -6.36 -7.02
C ILE A 44 6.94 -6.31 -8.50
N LYS A 45 7.68 -7.04 -9.33
CA LYS A 45 7.39 -7.12 -10.76
C LYS A 45 5.97 -7.64 -11.02
N ARG A 46 5.56 -8.68 -10.27
CA ARG A 46 4.23 -9.25 -10.40
C ARG A 46 3.14 -8.24 -10.04
N PHE A 47 3.32 -7.53 -8.93
CA PHE A 47 2.34 -6.53 -8.51
C PHE A 47 2.25 -5.38 -9.50
N VAL A 48 3.39 -4.92 -10.01
CA VAL A 48 3.41 -3.86 -11.01
C VAL A 48 2.69 -4.32 -12.29
N ALA A 49 2.93 -5.55 -12.69
CA ALA A 49 2.30 -6.10 -13.90
C ALA A 49 0.79 -6.24 -13.78
N SER A 50 0.27 -6.31 -12.55
CA SER A 50 -1.19 -6.44 -12.34
C SER A 50 -1.96 -5.19 -12.77
N GLY A 51 -1.29 -4.04 -12.86
CA GLY A 51 -1.95 -2.78 -13.19
C GLY A 51 -2.78 -2.19 -12.06
N GLN A 52 -2.74 -2.79 -10.87
CA GLN A 52 -3.54 -2.36 -9.73
C GLN A 52 -2.70 -1.73 -8.62
N SER A 53 -1.39 -1.66 -8.79
CA SER A 53 -0.50 -1.09 -7.79
C SER A 53 -0.26 0.38 -8.07
N TRP A 54 -0.05 1.16 -7.01
CA TRP A 54 0.12 2.61 -7.09
C TRP A 54 1.41 3.05 -6.45
N VAL A 55 1.98 4.13 -6.93
CA VAL A 55 3.17 4.75 -6.36
C VAL A 55 2.93 6.22 -6.09
N ALA A 56 3.64 6.74 -5.10
CA ALA A 56 3.72 8.16 -4.81
C ALA A 56 5.09 8.63 -5.26
N ILE A 57 5.13 9.68 -6.06
CA ILE A 57 6.37 10.21 -6.66
C ILE A 57 6.55 11.64 -6.15
N ASP A 58 7.75 11.98 -5.66
CA ASP A 58 8.01 13.33 -5.19
C ASP A 58 8.35 14.27 -6.37
N ALA A 59 8.63 15.52 -6.03
CA ALA A 59 8.93 16.54 -7.04
C ALA A 59 10.20 16.23 -7.84
N ASP A 60 11.08 15.40 -7.29
CA ASP A 60 12.32 15.01 -7.96
C ASP A 60 12.19 13.75 -8.79
N GLY A 61 10.97 13.20 -8.87
CA GLY A 61 10.73 11.98 -9.62
C GLY A 61 11.07 10.70 -8.89
N LYS A 62 11.27 10.77 -7.58
CA LYS A 62 11.60 9.60 -6.75
C LYS A 62 10.36 8.94 -6.20
N VAL A 63 10.35 7.60 -6.20
CA VAL A 63 9.31 6.86 -5.49
C VAL A 63 9.49 7.06 -3.99
N VAL A 64 8.45 7.56 -3.33
CA VAL A 64 8.47 7.77 -1.89
C VAL A 64 7.40 6.95 -1.17
N GLY A 65 6.59 6.23 -1.91
CA GLY A 65 5.59 5.35 -1.31
C GLY A 65 4.99 4.44 -2.37
N TYR A 66 4.38 3.36 -1.89
CA TYR A 66 3.75 2.40 -2.79
C TYR A 66 2.60 1.70 -2.09
N ALA A 67 1.63 1.29 -2.89
CA ALA A 67 0.59 0.36 -2.48
C ALA A 67 0.59 -0.75 -3.51
N LEU A 68 1.12 -1.92 -3.13
CA LEU A 68 1.24 -3.05 -4.03
C LEU A 68 0.01 -3.92 -3.89
N ALA A 69 -0.78 -3.98 -4.95
CA ALA A 69 -2.04 -4.68 -4.97
C ALA A 69 -2.15 -5.53 -6.21
N GLU A 70 -3.03 -6.52 -6.15
CA GLU A 70 -3.33 -7.39 -7.28
C GLU A 70 -4.78 -7.85 -7.14
N PRO A 71 -5.41 -8.32 -8.21
CA PRO A 71 -6.76 -8.87 -8.09
C PRO A 71 -6.75 -10.09 -7.17
N TYR A 72 -7.68 -10.12 -6.22
CA TYR A 72 -7.91 -11.29 -5.37
C TYR A 72 -8.90 -12.23 -6.08
N ASP A 73 -9.96 -11.64 -6.62
CA ASP A 73 -10.92 -12.33 -7.48
C ASP A 73 -11.46 -11.29 -8.46
N ARG A 74 -12.56 -11.60 -9.14
CA ARG A 74 -13.11 -10.73 -10.17
C ARG A 74 -13.56 -9.37 -9.65
N GLU A 75 -13.90 -9.31 -8.36
CA GLU A 75 -14.52 -8.12 -7.79
C GLU A 75 -13.69 -7.47 -6.69
N THR A 76 -12.66 -8.15 -6.21
CA THR A 76 -11.94 -7.74 -5.00
C THR A 76 -10.46 -7.57 -5.28
N LEU A 77 -9.88 -6.51 -4.71
CA LEU A 77 -8.43 -6.29 -4.75
C LEU A 77 -7.79 -6.80 -3.46
N SER A 78 -6.56 -7.26 -3.57
CA SER A 78 -5.75 -7.61 -2.41
C SER A 78 -4.63 -6.58 -2.29
N LEU A 79 -4.62 -5.81 -1.21
CA LEU A 79 -3.53 -4.89 -0.90
C LEU A 79 -2.53 -5.64 -0.04
N VAL A 80 -1.38 -5.95 -0.61
CA VAL A 80 -0.42 -6.84 0.02
C VAL A 80 0.68 -6.07 0.74
N TYR A 81 1.18 -4.99 0.15
CA TYR A 81 2.24 -4.18 0.74
C TYR A 81 1.89 -2.70 0.62
N LEU A 82 2.06 -1.98 1.71
CA LEU A 82 1.87 -0.53 1.77
C LEU A 82 3.08 0.03 2.51
N GLY A 83 3.84 0.86 1.85
CA GLY A 83 5.05 1.42 2.45
C GLY A 83 5.27 2.86 2.06
N VAL A 84 5.87 3.62 2.98
CA VAL A 84 6.20 5.03 2.76
C VAL A 84 7.61 5.27 3.25
N SER A 85 8.42 5.91 2.42
CA SER A 85 9.78 6.31 2.78
C SER A 85 9.76 7.13 4.06
N LYS A 86 10.76 6.94 4.92
CA LYS A 86 10.85 7.68 6.18
C LYS A 86 10.82 9.18 5.96
N ALA A 87 11.47 9.66 4.90
CA ALA A 87 11.50 11.09 4.59
C ALA A 87 10.13 11.67 4.21
N ALA A 88 9.20 10.83 3.80
CA ALA A 88 7.86 11.26 3.37
C ALA A 88 6.78 11.00 4.40
N ARG A 89 7.13 10.48 5.56
CA ARG A 89 6.14 10.21 6.61
C ARG A 89 5.57 11.49 7.17
N GLY A 90 4.33 11.40 7.66
CA GLY A 90 3.62 12.55 8.20
C GLY A 90 3.02 13.44 7.13
N GLN A 91 3.07 13.03 5.87
CA GLN A 91 2.57 13.82 4.74
C GLN A 91 1.37 13.16 4.08
N HIS A 92 0.71 12.23 4.78
CA HIS A 92 -0.52 11.57 4.34
C HIS A 92 -0.35 10.74 3.05
N VAL A 93 0.87 10.26 2.79
CA VAL A 93 1.15 9.50 1.57
C VAL A 93 0.39 8.18 1.56
N SER A 94 0.41 7.43 2.68
CA SER A 94 -0.30 6.13 2.73
C SER A 94 -1.80 6.33 2.57
N SER A 95 -2.37 7.36 3.20
CA SER A 95 -3.78 7.68 3.06
C SER A 95 -4.15 7.97 1.61
N ALA A 96 -3.32 8.75 0.92
CA ALA A 96 -3.55 9.08 -0.47
C ALA A 96 -3.45 7.86 -1.38
N LEU A 97 -2.47 6.98 -1.12
CA LEU A 97 -2.33 5.75 -1.89
C LEU A 97 -3.55 4.83 -1.73
N VAL A 98 -4.02 4.67 -0.50
CA VAL A 98 -5.21 3.85 -0.24
C VAL A 98 -6.43 4.48 -0.90
N SER A 99 -6.54 5.81 -0.87
CA SER A 99 -7.63 6.51 -1.55
C SER A 99 -7.64 6.23 -3.05
N LYS A 100 -6.46 6.14 -3.67
CA LYS A 100 -6.38 5.81 -5.09
C LYS A 100 -6.87 4.40 -5.37
N LEU A 101 -6.52 3.44 -4.52
CA LEU A 101 -7.05 2.09 -4.65
C LEU A 101 -8.57 2.07 -4.53
N LYS A 102 -9.12 2.86 -3.62
CA LYS A 102 -10.57 2.92 -3.41
C LYS A 102 -11.33 3.48 -4.60
N GLU A 103 -10.66 4.28 -5.44
CA GLU A 103 -11.30 4.89 -6.61
C GLU A 103 -11.82 3.85 -7.60
N SER A 104 -11.28 2.64 -7.58
CA SER A 104 -11.78 1.57 -8.44
C SER A 104 -13.19 1.12 -8.04
N GLY A 105 -13.60 1.41 -6.80
CA GLY A 105 -14.89 0.97 -6.28
C GLY A 105 -14.92 -0.47 -5.83
N ALA A 106 -13.87 -1.23 -6.06
CA ALA A 106 -13.81 -2.64 -5.65
C ALA A 106 -13.50 -2.77 -4.17
N PRO A 107 -14.05 -3.78 -3.50
CA PRO A 107 -13.62 -4.08 -2.14
C PRO A 107 -12.14 -4.38 -2.10
N ILE A 108 -11.50 -4.08 -0.97
CA ILE A 108 -10.05 -4.28 -0.80
C ILE A 108 -9.82 -5.12 0.44
N LEU A 109 -9.05 -6.20 0.29
CA LEU A 109 -8.61 -7.04 1.41
C LEU A 109 -7.19 -6.67 1.78
N ALA A 110 -6.89 -6.70 3.07
CA ALA A 110 -5.54 -6.48 3.57
C ALA A 110 -5.26 -7.43 4.73
N ASP A 111 -4.06 -7.98 4.77
CA ASP A 111 -3.62 -8.85 5.86
C ASP A 111 -2.47 -8.15 6.59
N VAL A 112 -2.54 -8.10 7.92
CA VAL A 112 -1.48 -7.54 8.74
C VAL A 112 -0.94 -8.64 9.63
N GLN A 113 0.37 -8.87 9.59
CA GLN A 113 1.03 -9.85 10.45
C GLN A 113 0.91 -9.42 11.91
N SER A 114 0.69 -10.36 12.80
CA SER A 114 0.52 -10.04 14.22
C SER A 114 1.78 -9.48 14.87
N ASP A 115 2.96 -9.72 14.28
CA ASP A 115 4.22 -9.16 14.78
C ASP A 115 4.62 -7.87 14.07
N ASN A 116 3.71 -7.27 13.30
CA ASN A 116 3.95 -5.98 12.66
C ASN A 116 3.97 -4.89 13.73
N LYS A 117 5.06 -4.13 13.77
CA LYS A 117 5.28 -3.11 14.79
C LYS A 117 4.88 -1.70 14.36
N SER A 118 4.32 -1.56 13.18
CA SER A 118 4.03 -0.23 12.62
C SER A 118 2.58 0.21 12.83
N SER A 119 1.82 -0.49 13.69
CA SER A 119 0.42 -0.17 13.99
C SER A 119 -0.47 -0.17 12.74
N MET A 120 -0.19 -1.10 11.81
CA MET A 120 -0.91 -1.13 10.55
C MET A 120 -2.39 -1.44 10.71
N VAL A 121 -2.76 -2.27 11.69
CA VAL A 121 -4.18 -2.57 11.91
C VAL A 121 -4.94 -1.28 12.21
N GLU A 122 -4.42 -0.47 13.14
CA GLU A 122 -5.05 0.80 13.49
C GLU A 122 -5.11 1.76 12.32
N ARG A 123 -4.06 1.77 11.49
CA ARG A 123 -4.04 2.62 10.31
C ARG A 123 -5.10 2.20 9.30
N PHE A 124 -5.23 0.89 9.06
CA PHE A 124 -6.27 0.40 8.14
C PHE A 124 -7.66 0.71 8.68
N GLU A 125 -7.87 0.56 9.99
CA GLU A 125 -9.15 0.93 10.58
C GLU A 125 -9.44 2.42 10.39
N HIS A 126 -8.42 3.24 10.52
CA HIS A 126 -8.54 4.67 10.27
C HIS A 126 -8.90 4.96 8.81
N PHE A 127 -8.44 4.13 7.89
CA PHE A 127 -8.79 4.26 6.47
C PHE A 127 -10.17 3.69 6.15
N GLY A 128 -10.88 3.17 7.13
CA GLY A 128 -12.22 2.64 6.93
C GLY A 128 -12.30 1.13 6.75
N PHE A 129 -11.18 0.43 6.92
CA PHE A 129 -11.19 -1.03 6.86
C PHE A 129 -11.75 -1.59 8.16
N VAL A 130 -12.37 -2.75 8.08
CA VAL A 130 -12.97 -3.45 9.21
C VAL A 130 -12.35 -4.83 9.32
N LYS A 131 -12.05 -5.24 10.55
CA LYS A 131 -11.54 -6.59 10.79
C LYS A 131 -12.60 -7.62 10.41
N ILE A 132 -12.17 -8.67 9.73
CA ILE A 132 -13.07 -9.78 9.37
C ILE A 132 -12.49 -11.08 9.92
N PRO A 133 -13.33 -12.11 10.08
CA PRO A 133 -12.85 -13.39 10.60
C PRO A 133 -11.79 -14.02 9.70
N THR A 134 -10.81 -14.65 10.34
CA THR A 134 -9.77 -15.39 9.63
C THR A 134 -9.42 -16.63 10.47
N VAL A 135 -9.02 -17.68 9.79
CA VAL A 135 -8.57 -18.90 10.47
C VAL A 135 -7.10 -18.78 10.91
N SER A 136 -6.39 -17.78 10.40
CA SER A 136 -5.00 -17.59 10.76
C SER A 136 -4.88 -16.96 12.15
N THR A 137 -3.96 -17.48 12.97
CA THR A 137 -3.72 -16.95 14.30
C THR A 137 -2.61 -15.91 14.34
N ASN A 138 -1.87 -15.75 13.24
CA ASN A 138 -0.73 -14.83 13.18
C ASN A 138 -0.96 -13.67 12.23
N LYS A 139 -2.21 -13.45 11.82
CA LYS A 139 -2.57 -12.33 10.94
C LYS A 139 -3.90 -11.76 11.35
N THR A 140 -4.07 -10.46 11.12
CA THR A 140 -5.37 -9.80 11.18
C THR A 140 -5.79 -9.51 9.75
N LYS A 141 -6.97 -9.97 9.37
CA LYS A 141 -7.51 -9.72 8.04
C LYS A 141 -8.52 -8.59 8.12
N LEU A 142 -8.42 -7.64 7.20
CA LEU A 142 -9.31 -6.48 7.17
C LEU A 142 -9.90 -6.35 5.77
N ARG A 143 -11.06 -5.71 5.70
CA ARG A 143 -11.74 -5.49 4.43
C ARG A 143 -12.33 -4.09 4.39
N TRP A 144 -12.18 -3.45 3.25
CA TRP A 144 -12.87 -2.19 2.97
C TRP A 144 -13.86 -2.43 1.85
N GLU A 145 -15.04 -1.86 1.99
CA GLU A 145 -16.05 -1.88 0.93
C GLU A 145 -16.52 -0.45 0.69
N LYS A 146 -16.78 -0.14 -0.57
CA LYS A 146 -17.28 1.17 -0.93
C LYS A 146 -18.59 1.41 -0.18
N PRO A 147 -18.72 2.53 0.54
CA PRO A 147 -19.97 2.83 1.24
C PRO A 147 -21.14 2.87 0.26
N THR A 148 -22.22 2.21 0.65
CA THR A 148 -23.44 2.25 -0.12
C THR A 148 -24.12 3.57 0.18
N THR A 149 -24.32 4.39 -0.85
CA THR A 149 -25.07 5.61 -0.67
C THR A 149 -26.54 5.25 -0.64
N ALA A 150 -27.17 5.44 0.48
CA ALA A 150 -28.59 5.25 0.55
C ALA A 150 -29.25 6.43 -0.16
N ASP A 151 -30.06 6.13 -1.06
CA ASP A 151 -30.78 7.18 -1.76
C ASP A 151 -32.15 7.38 -1.18
#